data_793e9844bdef65ed3f1ac4b7c3ce3ff0
#
_entry.id   793e9844bdef65ed3f1ac4b7c3ce3ff0
#
_cell.length_a   1.000
_cell.length_b   1.000
_cell.length_c   1.000
_cell.angle_alpha   90.00
_cell.angle_beta   90.00
_cell.angle_gamma   90.00
#
_symmetry.space_group_name_H-M   'P 1'
#
loop_
_entity.id
_entity.type
_entity.pdbx_description
1 polymer ?
#
loop_
_entity_poly.entity_id
_entity_poly.type
_entity_poly.pdbx_seq_one_letter_code
_entity_poly.pdbx_strand_id
1 'polypeptide(L)'
;YQFFRFSQLTLILLLPFFLMVALGGFINGSAVVLWSLICPLGAMLFDEPRHAPRWFLAFVSLVALSGFLQPYVRFANNLSSELVIFFFAMNLIAVGSLVFMMVFYFVGQKNAFQEKSETLLLNILPKEIAAILKNESRTIADHYNEASVLFADMVGFTPLSAELPPVEMVELLNEVFSFFDSLLDKYGVEK
;
A
#
# COMPACT_ATOMS: atom_id res chain seq x y z
N TYR A 1 2.34 7.58 -21.57
CA TYR A 1 2.30 7.53 -20.10
C TYR A 1 3.63 7.08 -19.49
N GLN A 2 4.28 6.02 -19.99
CA GLN A 2 5.56 5.52 -19.45
C GLN A 2 6.69 6.56 -19.59
N PHE A 3 6.82 7.21 -20.72
CA PHE A 3 7.83 8.26 -20.95
C PHE A 3 7.65 9.43 -19.97
N PHE A 4 6.42 9.84 -19.73
CA PHE A 4 6.10 10.92 -18.79
C PHE A 4 6.50 10.57 -17.35
N ARG A 5 6.19 9.35 -16.88
CA ARG A 5 6.59 8.87 -15.55
C ARG A 5 8.11 8.80 -15.42
N PHE A 6 8.79 8.23 -16.41
CA PHE A 6 10.25 8.16 -16.42
C PHE A 6 10.89 9.54 -16.36
N SER A 7 10.42 10.51 -17.15
CA SER A 7 10.96 11.86 -17.13
C SER A 7 10.73 12.57 -15.79
N GLN A 8 9.57 12.39 -15.18
CA GLN A 8 9.30 12.95 -13.85
C GLN A 8 10.18 12.35 -12.76
N LEU A 9 10.32 11.03 -12.71
CA LEU A 9 11.21 10.36 -11.75
C LEU A 9 12.66 10.80 -11.94
N THR A 10 13.11 10.94 -13.19
CA THR A 10 14.45 11.44 -13.51
C THR A 10 14.64 12.88 -13.02
N LEU A 11 13.68 13.76 -13.19
CA LEU A 11 13.72 15.14 -12.69
C LEU A 11 13.79 15.17 -11.16
N ILE A 12 12.94 14.40 -10.48
CA ILE A 12 12.93 14.30 -9.01
C ILE A 12 14.28 13.78 -8.49
N LEU A 13 14.92 12.86 -9.21
CA LEU A 13 16.21 12.33 -8.84
C LEU A 13 17.33 13.38 -9.03
N LEU A 14 17.37 14.04 -10.19
CA LEU A 14 18.52 14.87 -10.61
C LEU A 14 18.44 16.32 -10.13
N LEU A 15 17.23 16.89 -9.96
CA LEU A 15 17.10 18.30 -9.61
C LEU A 15 17.74 18.64 -8.26
N PRO A 16 17.54 17.87 -7.17
CA PRO A 16 18.21 18.13 -5.89
C PRO A 16 19.73 17.98 -5.99
N PHE A 17 20.21 17.06 -6.82
CA PHE A 17 21.64 16.90 -7.08
C PHE A 17 22.25 18.13 -7.76
N PHE A 18 21.63 18.63 -8.82
CA PHE A 18 22.12 19.85 -9.48
C PHE A 18 22.04 21.07 -8.56
N LEU A 19 20.99 21.16 -7.75
CA LEU A 19 20.88 22.21 -6.74
C LEU A 19 22.01 22.12 -5.70
N MET A 20 22.34 20.92 -5.23
CA MET A 20 23.46 20.69 -4.33
C MET A 20 24.78 21.16 -4.95
N VAL A 21 25.03 20.82 -6.23
CA VAL A 21 26.24 21.26 -6.96
C VAL A 21 26.27 22.78 -7.05
N ALA A 22 25.16 23.43 -7.41
CA ALA A 22 25.06 24.88 -7.53
C ALA A 22 25.28 25.61 -6.19
N LEU A 23 24.91 25.00 -5.05
CA LEU A 23 25.09 25.56 -3.71
C LEU A 23 26.50 25.32 -3.12
N GLY A 24 27.42 24.67 -3.85
CA GLY A 24 28.79 24.47 -3.41
C GLY A 24 29.03 23.12 -2.71
N GLY A 25 28.26 22.11 -3.08
CA GLY A 25 28.45 20.72 -2.68
C GLY A 25 27.58 20.26 -1.53
N PHE A 26 27.84 19.06 -1.05
CA PHE A 26 27.01 18.33 -0.10
C PHE A 26 26.81 19.08 1.24
N ILE A 27 27.89 19.67 1.77
CA ILE A 27 27.85 20.38 3.06
C ILE A 27 27.13 21.74 2.91
N ASN A 28 27.57 22.55 1.94
CA ASN A 28 27.02 23.88 1.70
C ASN A 28 25.59 23.84 1.16
N GLY A 29 25.23 22.76 0.45
CA GLY A 29 23.86 22.49 -0.04
C GLY A 29 22.92 21.97 1.06
N SER A 30 23.35 21.95 2.35
CA SER A 30 22.50 21.59 3.48
C SER A 30 21.78 20.25 3.27
N ALA A 31 22.48 19.26 2.70
CA ALA A 31 21.97 17.93 2.41
C ALA A 31 20.71 17.89 1.51
N VAL A 32 20.51 18.91 0.68
CA VAL A 32 19.34 19.00 -0.23
C VAL A 32 19.22 17.78 -1.15
N VAL A 33 20.31 17.08 -1.46
CA VAL A 33 20.33 15.85 -2.25
C VAL A 33 19.43 14.73 -1.64
N LEU A 34 19.13 14.79 -0.35
CA LEU A 34 18.24 13.83 0.30
C LEU A 34 16.81 13.87 -0.27
N TRP A 35 16.39 14.98 -0.87
CA TRP A 35 15.12 15.06 -1.57
C TRP A 35 15.03 14.11 -2.77
N SER A 36 16.16 13.69 -3.35
CA SER A 36 16.19 12.66 -4.38
C SER A 36 15.68 11.29 -3.90
N LEU A 37 15.58 11.06 -2.58
CA LEU A 37 14.95 9.87 -1.99
C LEU A 37 13.46 9.75 -2.35
N ILE A 38 12.80 10.86 -2.66
CA ILE A 38 11.40 10.85 -3.13
C ILE A 38 11.27 10.10 -4.46
N CYS A 39 12.32 10.04 -5.27
CA CYS A 39 12.29 9.34 -6.56
C CYS A 39 12.00 7.83 -6.42
N PRO A 40 12.79 7.02 -5.69
CA PRO A 40 12.49 5.60 -5.52
C PRO A 40 11.17 5.36 -4.77
N LEU A 41 10.78 6.23 -3.85
CA LEU A 41 9.49 6.16 -3.16
C LEU A 41 8.33 6.45 -4.12
N GLY A 42 8.47 7.47 -4.97
CA GLY A 42 7.50 7.78 -6.02
C GLY A 42 7.42 6.67 -7.07
N ALA A 43 8.53 5.99 -7.37
CA ALA A 43 8.51 4.84 -8.27
C ALA A 43 7.68 3.68 -7.72
N MET A 44 7.67 3.45 -6.40
CA MET A 44 6.80 2.44 -5.78
C MET A 44 5.31 2.78 -5.89
N LEU A 45 4.97 4.08 -5.99
CA LEU A 45 3.59 4.56 -6.06
C LEU A 45 3.04 4.63 -7.48
N PHE A 46 3.85 5.16 -8.40
CA PHE A 46 3.38 5.60 -9.71
C PHE A 46 3.92 4.76 -10.87
N ASP A 47 4.90 3.90 -10.60
CA ASP A 47 5.46 2.96 -11.56
C ASP A 47 5.23 1.51 -11.12
N GLU A 48 5.74 0.55 -11.87
CA GLU A 48 5.70 -0.84 -11.46
C GLU A 48 6.68 -1.09 -10.30
N PRO A 49 6.26 -1.72 -9.19
CA PRO A 49 7.11 -1.94 -8.01
C PRO A 49 8.44 -2.62 -8.32
N ARG A 50 8.50 -3.42 -9.39
CA ARG A 50 9.74 -4.08 -9.87
C ARG A 50 10.81 -3.10 -10.34
N HIS A 51 10.46 -1.86 -10.68
CA HIS A 51 11.40 -0.83 -11.11
C HIS A 51 11.97 -0.01 -9.94
N ALA A 52 11.30 0.01 -8.79
CA ALA A 52 11.71 0.78 -7.63
C ALA A 52 13.14 0.48 -7.16
N PRO A 53 13.64 -0.79 -7.13
CA PRO A 53 15.02 -1.07 -6.75
C PRO A 53 16.06 -0.40 -7.67
N ARG A 54 15.77 -0.24 -8.97
CA ARG A 54 16.67 0.45 -9.92
C ARG A 54 16.78 1.93 -9.60
N TRP A 55 15.66 2.57 -9.29
CA TRP A 55 15.62 3.97 -8.87
C TRP A 55 16.30 4.19 -7.51
N PHE A 56 16.16 3.21 -6.59
CA PHE A 56 16.88 3.26 -5.32
C PHE A 56 18.40 3.13 -5.51
N LEU A 57 18.87 2.24 -6.37
CA LEU A 57 20.28 2.13 -6.73
C LEU A 57 20.80 3.42 -7.39
N ALA A 58 20.01 4.04 -8.27
CA ALA A 58 20.35 5.32 -8.87
C ALA A 58 20.48 6.43 -7.80
N PHE A 59 19.56 6.48 -6.84
CA PHE A 59 19.64 7.39 -5.69
C PHE A 59 20.93 7.17 -4.87
N VAL A 60 21.21 5.93 -4.47
CA VAL A 60 22.42 5.59 -3.69
C VAL A 60 23.69 5.98 -4.46
N SER A 61 23.74 5.67 -5.76
CA SER A 61 24.88 6.06 -6.62
C SER A 61 25.03 7.57 -6.70
N LEU A 62 23.93 8.31 -6.76
CA LEU A 62 23.95 9.77 -6.83
C LEU A 62 24.41 10.39 -5.51
N VAL A 63 24.00 9.85 -4.37
CA VAL A 63 24.49 10.29 -3.05
C VAL A 63 25.98 9.98 -2.88
N ALA A 64 26.43 8.80 -3.29
CA ALA A 64 27.85 8.44 -3.27
C ALA A 64 28.67 9.37 -4.17
N LEU A 65 28.18 9.66 -5.38
CA LEU A 65 28.78 10.62 -6.30
C LEU A 65 28.84 12.02 -5.70
N SER A 66 27.81 12.44 -4.99
CA SER A 66 27.76 13.74 -4.30
C SER A 66 28.88 13.87 -3.25
N GLY A 67 29.13 12.81 -2.48
CA GLY A 67 30.24 12.75 -1.53
C GLY A 67 31.60 12.78 -2.21
N PHE A 68 31.75 12.03 -3.30
CA PHE A 68 32.98 12.01 -4.08
C PHE A 68 33.30 13.36 -4.75
N LEU A 69 32.29 14.07 -5.22
CA LEU A 69 32.43 15.38 -5.86
C LEU A 69 32.67 16.51 -4.86
N GLN A 70 32.43 16.31 -3.56
CA GLN A 70 32.56 17.35 -2.54
C GLN A 70 33.91 18.11 -2.57
N PRO A 71 35.10 17.49 -2.77
CA PRO A 71 36.34 18.21 -2.85
C PRO A 71 36.49 19.14 -4.07
N TYR A 72 35.77 18.81 -5.16
CA TYR A 72 35.84 19.50 -6.45
C TYR A 72 34.80 20.61 -6.60
N VAL A 73 33.72 20.57 -5.81
CA VAL A 73 32.56 21.47 -5.90
C VAL A 73 32.53 22.41 -4.68
N ARG A 74 33.69 22.88 -4.22
CA ARG A 74 33.79 23.84 -3.13
C ARG A 74 33.73 25.27 -3.67
N PHE A 75 32.53 25.70 -4.10
CA PHE A 75 32.33 27.10 -4.42
C PHE A 75 32.05 27.90 -3.14
N ALA A 76 32.52 29.16 -3.11
CA ALA A 76 32.22 30.04 -2.01
C ALA A 76 30.66 30.23 -1.90
N ASN A 77 30.13 29.79 -0.82
CA ASN A 77 28.72 30.01 -0.49
C ASN A 77 28.65 31.32 0.33
N ASN A 78 27.83 32.26 -0.09
CA ASN A 78 27.63 33.53 0.61
C ASN A 78 26.62 33.39 1.78
N LEU A 79 26.15 32.17 2.08
CA LEU A 79 25.26 31.91 3.20
C LEU A 79 26.04 31.87 4.52
N SER A 80 25.49 32.45 5.57
CA SER A 80 26.07 32.31 6.91
C SER A 80 25.97 30.86 7.40
N SER A 81 26.91 30.45 8.25
CA SER A 81 26.90 29.10 8.84
C SER A 81 25.59 28.77 9.55
N GLU A 82 24.96 29.76 10.17
CA GLU A 82 23.66 29.61 10.85
C GLU A 82 22.53 29.25 9.87
N LEU A 83 22.50 29.87 8.69
CA LEU A 83 21.54 29.56 7.65
C LEU A 83 21.77 28.17 7.06
N VAL A 84 23.02 27.75 6.87
CA VAL A 84 23.34 26.41 6.40
C VAL A 84 22.85 25.34 7.38
N ILE A 85 23.07 25.54 8.69
CA ILE A 85 22.59 24.65 9.75
C ILE A 85 21.06 24.63 9.79
N PHE A 86 20.41 25.79 9.70
CA PHE A 86 18.95 25.90 9.66
C PHE A 86 18.35 25.11 8.48
N PHE A 87 18.87 25.31 7.28
CA PHE A 87 18.40 24.57 6.11
C PHE A 87 18.71 23.08 6.19
N PHE A 88 19.83 22.69 6.80
CA PHE A 88 20.15 21.29 7.04
C PHE A 88 19.10 20.62 7.94
N ALA A 89 18.79 21.24 9.08
CA ALA A 89 17.77 20.75 9.99
C ALA A 89 16.39 20.70 9.31
N MET A 90 16.03 21.75 8.57
CA MET A 90 14.78 21.83 7.83
C MET A 90 14.66 20.73 6.76
N ASN A 91 15.68 20.51 5.96
CA ASN A 91 15.68 19.45 4.93
C ASN A 91 15.56 18.06 5.57
N LEU A 92 16.28 17.81 6.66
CA LEU A 92 16.25 16.53 7.37
C LEU A 92 14.86 16.26 7.96
N ILE A 93 14.27 17.26 8.62
CA ILE A 93 12.93 17.15 9.19
C ILE A 93 11.89 16.97 8.08
N ALA A 94 11.97 17.76 7.00
CA ALA A 94 10.99 17.70 5.91
C ALA A 94 11.03 16.34 5.17
N VAL A 95 12.22 15.86 4.79
CA VAL A 95 12.36 14.55 4.14
C VAL A 95 11.94 13.42 5.09
N GLY A 96 12.37 13.47 6.36
CA GLY A 96 12.00 12.49 7.38
C GLY A 96 10.49 12.44 7.62
N SER A 97 9.84 13.62 7.73
CA SER A 97 8.39 13.71 7.90
C SER A 97 7.63 13.15 6.69
N LEU A 98 8.11 13.45 5.48
CA LEU A 98 7.50 12.95 4.25
C LEU A 98 7.60 11.42 4.16
N VAL A 99 8.78 10.85 4.45
CA VAL A 99 8.98 9.39 4.50
C VAL A 99 8.07 8.76 5.56
N PHE A 100 8.01 9.34 6.75
CA PHE A 100 7.15 8.85 7.82
C PHE A 100 5.67 8.85 7.42
N MET A 101 5.18 9.98 6.88
CA MET A 101 3.78 10.08 6.41
C MET A 101 3.46 9.04 5.35
N MET A 102 4.40 8.80 4.44
CA MET A 102 4.25 7.85 3.36
C MET A 102 4.17 6.41 3.88
N VAL A 103 5.08 6.03 4.79
CA VAL A 103 5.06 4.71 5.44
C VAL A 103 3.78 4.53 6.25
N PHE A 104 3.39 5.54 7.04
CA PHE A 104 2.16 5.51 7.82
C PHE A 104 0.93 5.29 6.95
N TYR A 105 0.81 6.02 5.84
CA TYR A 105 -0.27 5.87 4.88
C TYR A 105 -0.30 4.44 4.28
N PHE A 106 0.86 3.89 3.88
CA PHE A 106 0.92 2.54 3.32
C PHE A 106 0.57 1.45 4.32
N VAL A 107 1.03 1.58 5.55
CA VAL A 107 0.65 0.63 6.61
C VAL A 107 -0.86 0.67 6.83
N GLY A 108 -1.46 1.86 6.87
CA GLY A 108 -2.91 2.01 6.97
C GLY A 108 -3.66 1.36 5.80
N GLN A 109 -3.23 1.60 4.56
CA GLN A 109 -3.83 0.99 3.36
C GLN A 109 -3.68 -0.54 3.35
N LYS A 110 -2.51 -1.04 3.73
CA LYS A 110 -2.27 -2.48 3.83
C LYS A 110 -3.23 -3.13 4.84
N ASN A 111 -3.37 -2.54 6.03
CA ASN A 111 -4.24 -3.07 7.07
C ASN A 111 -5.71 -3.06 6.64
N ALA A 112 -6.18 -1.96 6.05
CA ALA A 112 -7.55 -1.87 5.52
C ALA A 112 -7.81 -2.89 4.40
N PHE A 113 -6.82 -3.12 3.51
CA PHE A 113 -6.94 -4.13 2.47
C PHE A 113 -6.98 -5.56 3.04
N GLN A 114 -6.16 -5.85 4.06
CA GLN A 114 -6.15 -7.13 4.75
C GLN A 114 -7.49 -7.41 5.43
N GLU A 115 -8.03 -6.42 6.16
CA GLU A 115 -9.34 -6.53 6.83
C GLU A 115 -10.46 -6.78 5.82
N LYS A 116 -10.48 -6.03 4.71
CA LYS A 116 -11.46 -6.23 3.64
C LYS A 116 -11.35 -7.62 3.00
N SER A 117 -10.12 -8.09 2.75
CA SER A 117 -9.88 -9.42 2.20
C SER A 117 -10.33 -10.52 3.16
N GLU A 118 -10.10 -10.35 4.46
CA GLU A 118 -10.52 -11.28 5.50
C GLU A 118 -12.04 -11.33 5.62
N THR A 119 -12.71 -10.19 5.60
CA THR A 119 -14.16 -10.11 5.59
C THR A 119 -14.77 -10.82 4.38
N LEU A 120 -14.21 -10.60 3.19
CA LEU A 120 -14.68 -11.27 1.97
C LEU A 120 -14.47 -12.79 2.03
N LEU A 121 -13.37 -13.26 2.61
CA LEU A 121 -13.11 -14.68 2.79
C LEU A 121 -14.10 -15.33 3.77
N LEU A 122 -14.38 -14.66 4.88
CA LEU A 122 -15.33 -15.14 5.90
C LEU A 122 -16.79 -15.12 5.43
N ASN A 123 -17.12 -14.34 4.39
CA ASN A 123 -18.45 -14.39 3.77
C ASN A 123 -18.68 -15.66 2.94
N ILE A 124 -17.60 -16.37 2.56
CA ILE A 124 -17.69 -17.56 1.69
C ILE A 124 -17.36 -18.83 2.47
N LEU A 125 -16.47 -18.75 3.45
CA LEU A 125 -15.93 -19.90 4.17
C LEU A 125 -16.19 -19.81 5.67
N PRO A 126 -16.49 -20.95 6.34
CA PRO A 126 -16.51 -21.01 7.80
C PRO A 126 -15.18 -20.52 8.40
N LYS A 127 -15.25 -19.92 9.59
CA LYS A 127 -14.08 -19.29 10.27
C LYS A 127 -12.93 -20.29 10.47
N GLU A 128 -13.25 -21.51 10.77
CA GLU A 128 -12.30 -22.61 10.99
C GLU A 128 -11.52 -22.94 9.74
N ILE A 129 -12.19 -23.04 8.59
CA ILE A 129 -11.61 -23.30 7.28
C ILE A 129 -10.77 -22.12 6.81
N ALA A 130 -11.29 -20.89 6.98
CA ALA A 130 -10.55 -19.67 6.63
C ALA A 130 -9.24 -19.53 7.43
N ALA A 131 -9.25 -19.88 8.71
CA ALA A 131 -8.05 -19.87 9.56
C ALA A 131 -7.00 -20.90 9.10
N ILE A 132 -7.41 -22.09 8.71
CA ILE A 132 -6.51 -23.13 8.19
C ILE A 132 -5.88 -22.67 6.86
N LEU A 133 -6.70 -22.20 5.93
CA LEU A 133 -6.23 -21.73 4.61
C LEU A 133 -5.26 -20.53 4.71
N LYS A 134 -5.43 -19.69 5.73
CA LYS A 134 -4.56 -18.54 5.96
C LYS A 134 -3.18 -18.93 6.50
N ASN A 135 -3.14 -19.91 7.38
CA ASN A 135 -1.94 -20.25 8.15
C ASN A 135 -1.22 -21.51 7.69
N GLU A 136 -1.90 -22.39 6.97
CA GLU A 136 -1.40 -23.69 6.57
C GLU A 136 -1.66 -23.98 5.09
N SER A 137 -0.63 -24.47 4.39
CA SER A 137 -0.76 -24.95 3.00
C SER A 137 -0.99 -26.48 2.99
N ARG A 138 -2.00 -26.94 3.74
CA ARG A 138 -2.35 -28.37 3.78
C ARG A 138 -3.70 -28.64 3.13
N THR A 139 -3.91 -29.87 2.70
CA THR A 139 -5.24 -30.34 2.29
C THR A 139 -6.15 -30.38 3.52
N ILE A 140 -7.30 -29.73 3.43
CA ILE A 140 -8.31 -29.75 4.49
C ILE A 140 -9.21 -30.96 4.22
N ALA A 141 -9.17 -31.91 5.15
CA ALA A 141 -9.99 -33.10 5.12
C ALA A 141 -10.29 -33.53 6.55
N ASP A 142 -11.48 -33.21 7.02
CA ASP A 142 -11.95 -33.59 8.33
C ASP A 142 -12.96 -34.75 8.22
N HIS A 143 -12.93 -35.65 9.18
CA HIS A 143 -13.81 -36.81 9.23
C HIS A 143 -14.78 -36.66 10.41
N TYR A 144 -16.06 -36.74 10.09
CA TYR A 144 -17.14 -36.72 11.08
C TYR A 144 -17.79 -38.11 11.12
N ASN A 145 -17.93 -38.70 12.30
CA ASN A 145 -18.59 -39.99 12.47
C ASN A 145 -20.09 -39.91 12.17
N GLU A 146 -20.70 -38.77 12.51
CA GLU A 146 -22.11 -38.48 12.25
C GLU A 146 -22.25 -37.02 11.85
N ALA A 147 -22.95 -36.75 10.78
CA ALA A 147 -23.27 -35.42 10.30
C ALA A 147 -24.71 -35.36 9.79
N SER A 148 -25.40 -34.26 10.05
CA SER A 148 -26.71 -33.96 9.48
C SER A 148 -26.56 -32.87 8.45
N VAL A 149 -27.12 -33.07 7.28
CA VAL A 149 -27.12 -32.07 6.19
C VAL A 149 -28.56 -31.60 5.95
N LEU A 150 -28.74 -30.29 6.01
CA LEU A 150 -30.05 -29.66 5.74
C LEU A 150 -29.97 -28.92 4.39
N PHE A 151 -30.94 -29.21 3.52
CA PHE A 151 -31.21 -28.45 2.31
C PHE A 151 -32.54 -27.71 2.46
N ALA A 152 -32.52 -26.41 2.15
CA ALA A 152 -33.74 -25.58 2.15
C ALA A 152 -33.84 -24.87 0.80
N ASP A 153 -35.07 -24.75 0.29
CA ASP A 153 -35.38 -24.06 -0.96
C ASP A 153 -36.60 -23.16 -0.80
N MET A 154 -36.68 -22.11 -1.58
CA MET A 154 -37.79 -21.16 -1.58
C MET A 154 -38.90 -21.64 -2.54
N VAL A 155 -40.03 -22.03 -1.98
CA VAL A 155 -41.20 -22.40 -2.79
C VAL A 155 -41.74 -21.19 -3.57
N GLY A 156 -41.91 -21.37 -4.87
CA GLY A 156 -42.40 -20.30 -5.74
C GLY A 156 -41.39 -19.21 -6.10
N PHE A 157 -40.10 -19.44 -5.91
CA PHE A 157 -39.06 -18.48 -6.25
C PHE A 157 -39.07 -18.06 -7.74
N THR A 158 -39.24 -19.00 -8.67
CA THR A 158 -39.25 -18.72 -10.10
C THR A 158 -40.34 -17.74 -10.54
N PRO A 159 -41.62 -17.92 -10.21
CA PRO A 159 -42.63 -16.91 -10.51
C PRO A 159 -42.40 -15.59 -9.80
N LEU A 160 -41.99 -15.62 -8.51
CA LEU A 160 -41.68 -14.42 -7.74
C LEU A 160 -40.56 -13.59 -8.36
N SER A 161 -39.49 -14.24 -8.83
CA SER A 161 -38.37 -13.56 -9.48
C SER A 161 -38.73 -12.97 -10.86
N ALA A 162 -39.80 -13.45 -11.49
CA ALA A 162 -40.28 -12.89 -12.75
C ALA A 162 -41.20 -11.67 -12.54
N GLU A 163 -41.82 -11.54 -11.37
CA GLU A 163 -42.78 -10.47 -11.06
C GLU A 163 -42.12 -9.26 -10.36
N LEU A 164 -41.08 -9.50 -9.55
CA LEU A 164 -40.42 -8.45 -8.78
C LEU A 164 -39.32 -7.72 -9.59
N PRO A 165 -39.19 -6.39 -9.42
CA PRO A 165 -38.05 -5.66 -9.90
C PRO A 165 -36.72 -6.22 -9.33
N PRO A 166 -35.59 -6.20 -10.09
CA PRO A 166 -34.35 -6.79 -9.63
C PRO A 166 -33.84 -6.27 -8.28
N VAL A 167 -34.05 -4.99 -7.98
CA VAL A 167 -33.64 -4.39 -6.70
C VAL A 167 -34.45 -4.97 -5.53
N GLU A 168 -35.77 -5.05 -5.66
CA GLU A 168 -36.66 -5.60 -4.63
C GLU A 168 -36.41 -7.09 -4.41
N MET A 169 -36.06 -7.83 -5.48
CA MET A 169 -35.68 -9.24 -5.37
C MET A 169 -34.37 -9.39 -4.57
N VAL A 170 -33.36 -8.56 -4.81
CA VAL A 170 -32.12 -8.59 -4.04
C VAL A 170 -32.32 -8.22 -2.58
N GLU A 171 -33.18 -7.24 -2.29
CA GLU A 171 -33.55 -6.85 -0.91
C GLU A 171 -34.25 -7.99 -0.17
N LEU A 172 -35.23 -8.64 -0.82
CA LEU A 172 -35.91 -9.80 -0.26
C LEU A 172 -34.95 -10.96 0.04
N LEU A 173 -34.06 -11.28 -0.90
CA LEU A 173 -33.02 -12.31 -0.70
C LEU A 173 -32.09 -11.97 0.44
N ASN A 174 -31.67 -10.71 0.55
CA ASN A 174 -30.80 -10.24 1.65
C ASN A 174 -31.52 -10.41 3.01
N GLU A 175 -32.79 -10.08 3.09
CA GLU A 175 -33.57 -10.26 4.32
C GLU A 175 -33.66 -11.74 4.73
N VAL A 176 -34.04 -12.60 3.78
CA VAL A 176 -34.15 -14.04 4.01
C VAL A 176 -32.82 -14.67 4.41
N PHE A 177 -31.74 -14.39 3.68
CA PHE A 177 -30.43 -14.95 3.99
C PHE A 177 -29.84 -14.40 5.29
N SER A 178 -30.06 -13.11 5.60
CA SER A 178 -29.64 -12.53 6.88
C SER A 178 -30.40 -13.19 8.07
N PHE A 179 -31.66 -13.53 7.88
CA PHE A 179 -32.41 -14.28 8.88
C PHE A 179 -31.82 -15.68 9.08
N PHE A 180 -31.54 -16.41 8.02
CA PHE A 180 -30.85 -17.71 8.11
C PHE A 180 -29.50 -17.61 8.78
N ASP A 181 -28.67 -16.62 8.43
CA ASP A 181 -27.35 -16.40 9.06
C ASP A 181 -27.49 -16.20 10.57
N SER A 182 -28.51 -15.46 11.02
CA SER A 182 -28.82 -15.31 12.46
C SER A 182 -29.17 -16.61 13.16
N LEU A 183 -29.82 -17.53 12.45
CA LEU A 183 -30.14 -18.86 12.99
C LEU A 183 -28.90 -19.75 13.04
N LEU A 184 -28.03 -19.69 12.04
CA LEU A 184 -26.74 -20.43 12.03
C LEU A 184 -25.90 -20.07 13.24
N ASP A 185 -25.73 -18.77 13.52
CA ASP A 185 -25.00 -18.28 14.69
C ASP A 185 -25.67 -18.74 16.01
N LYS A 186 -27.00 -18.71 16.07
CA LYS A 186 -27.75 -19.10 17.28
C LYS A 186 -27.67 -20.59 17.59
N TYR A 187 -27.63 -21.43 16.58
CA TYR A 187 -27.70 -22.90 16.74
C TYR A 187 -26.37 -23.60 16.46
N GLY A 188 -25.30 -22.86 16.11
CA GLY A 188 -23.97 -23.42 15.83
C GLY A 188 -23.96 -24.33 14.59
N VAL A 189 -24.73 -23.98 13.56
CA VAL A 189 -24.82 -24.72 12.30
C VAL A 189 -23.89 -24.04 11.28
N GLU A 190 -23.12 -24.81 10.55
CA GLU A 190 -22.26 -24.32 9.46
C GLU A 190 -23.01 -24.30 8.13
N LYS A 191 -22.68 -23.32 7.26
CA LYS A 191 -23.19 -23.26 5.87
C LYS A 191 -22.05 -23.29 4.86
#